data_06e60a5f9803f52ea9d727cd916bec4c
#
_entry.id   06e60a5f9803f52ea9d727cd916bec4c
#
_cell.length_a   1.000
_cell.length_b   1.000
_cell.length_c   1.000
_cell.angle_alpha   90.00
_cell.angle_beta   90.00
_cell.angle_gamma   90.00
#
_symmetry.space_group_name_H-M   'P 1'
#
loop_
_entity.id
_entity.type
_entity.pdbx_description
1 polymer ?
#
loop_
_entity_poly.entity_id
_entity_poly.type
_entity_poly.pdbx_seq_one_letter_code
_entity_poly.pdbx_strand_id
1 'polypeptide(L)'
;RYFYDWLAIAEPIAPTTALRKKAGRGVGKYSAPVPGQPQTQNINKPREKGSITDDMILPVRAKRDVWFINTVPYKGGHFAAYPPLLAETCILAGCPTGGIVLDPFMGSGTTGLAAKRHGRHYIGIELNTEFCSLAQTRIEHDADKRRGKGNLP
;
A
#
# COMPACT_ATOMS: atom_id res chain seq x y z
N ARG A 1 -11.24 15.82 5.94
CA ARG A 1 -11.32 14.61 5.09
C ARG A 1 -9.89 14.18 4.80
N TYR A 2 -9.48 12.94 5.14
CA TYR A 2 -8.17 12.41 4.82
C TYR A 2 -8.21 11.64 3.47
N PHE A 3 -7.07 11.59 2.79
CA PHE A 3 -6.87 10.79 1.58
C PHE A 3 -6.53 9.34 1.97
N TYR A 4 -7.17 8.38 1.33
CA TYR A 4 -6.82 6.96 1.45
C TYR A 4 -7.16 6.22 0.16
N ASP A 5 -6.14 5.77 -0.55
CA ASP A 5 -6.26 5.00 -1.78
C ASP A 5 -5.99 3.51 -1.50
N TRP A 6 -7.03 2.80 -1.14
CA TRP A 6 -6.93 1.37 -0.86
C TRP A 6 -6.64 0.54 -2.11
N LEU A 7 -7.03 1.01 -3.30
CA LEU A 7 -6.79 0.31 -4.57
C LEU A 7 -5.32 0.32 -4.93
N ALA A 8 -4.59 1.40 -4.66
CA ALA A 8 -3.17 1.51 -4.93
C ALA A 8 -2.32 0.47 -4.19
N ILE A 9 -2.85 -0.08 -3.09
CA ILE A 9 -2.17 -1.08 -2.27
C ILE A 9 -2.93 -2.41 -2.20
N ALA A 10 -3.97 -2.58 -3.02
CA ALA A 10 -4.82 -3.77 -2.99
C ALA A 10 -4.04 -5.06 -3.30
N GLU A 11 -4.48 -6.15 -2.69
CA GLU A 11 -3.93 -7.48 -2.91
C GLU A 11 -4.79 -8.28 -3.88
N PRO A 12 -4.21 -9.14 -4.73
CA PRO A 12 -5.00 -10.05 -5.56
C PRO A 12 -5.82 -11.01 -4.69
N ILE A 13 -7.02 -11.34 -5.14
CA ILE A 13 -7.81 -12.40 -4.52
C ILE A 13 -7.45 -13.77 -5.10
N ALA A 14 -7.54 -14.81 -4.27
CA ALA A 14 -7.38 -16.17 -4.76
C ALA A 14 -8.47 -16.50 -5.82
N PRO A 15 -8.14 -17.29 -6.87
CA PRO A 15 -9.10 -17.69 -7.91
C PRO A 15 -10.39 -18.29 -7.35
N THR A 16 -10.27 -19.10 -6.30
CA THR A 16 -11.41 -19.70 -5.59
C THR A 16 -12.35 -18.67 -4.97
N THR A 17 -11.81 -17.54 -4.50
CA THR A 17 -12.60 -16.43 -3.94
C THR A 17 -13.36 -15.70 -5.04
N ALA A 18 -12.73 -15.48 -6.19
CA ALA A 18 -13.38 -14.90 -7.37
C ALA A 18 -14.56 -15.76 -7.84
N LEU A 19 -14.34 -17.08 -7.96
CA LEU A 19 -15.38 -18.04 -8.32
C LEU A 19 -16.55 -18.05 -7.33
N ARG A 20 -16.27 -17.96 -6.02
CA ARG A 20 -17.33 -17.87 -4.98
C ARG A 20 -18.15 -16.60 -5.11
N LYS A 21 -17.53 -15.47 -5.40
CA LYS A 21 -18.23 -14.20 -5.63
C LYS A 21 -19.13 -14.28 -6.85
N LYS A 22 -18.63 -14.86 -7.97
CA LYS A 22 -19.41 -15.11 -9.19
C LYS A 22 -20.62 -16.02 -8.96
N ALA A 23 -20.46 -17.07 -8.16
CA ALA A 23 -21.53 -18.02 -7.87
C ALA A 23 -22.62 -17.46 -6.93
N GLY A 24 -22.54 -16.19 -6.51
CA GLY A 24 -23.50 -15.58 -5.60
C GLY A 24 -23.57 -16.28 -4.23
N ARG A 25 -22.60 -17.13 -3.92
CA ARG A 25 -22.50 -17.79 -2.62
C ARG A 25 -21.99 -16.77 -1.63
N GLY A 26 -22.90 -16.08 -0.99
CA GLY A 26 -22.62 -15.11 0.04
C GLY A 26 -21.67 -15.68 1.08
N VAL A 27 -20.84 -14.82 1.59
CA VAL A 27 -19.95 -15.06 2.72
C VAL A 27 -20.76 -15.68 3.85
N GLY A 28 -20.40 -16.89 4.19
CA GLY A 28 -20.60 -17.63 5.39
C GLY A 28 -21.88 -17.44 6.19
N LYS A 29 -22.58 -18.53 6.37
CA LYS A 29 -23.45 -18.77 7.53
C LYS A 29 -22.65 -18.62 8.83
N TYR A 30 -22.35 -17.40 9.23
CA TYR A 30 -22.01 -17.05 10.58
C TYR A 30 -23.13 -16.23 11.14
N SER A 31 -24.13 -16.91 11.65
CA SER A 31 -25.10 -16.33 12.56
C SER A 31 -25.71 -17.42 13.42
N ALA A 32 -24.89 -17.98 14.30
CA ALA A 32 -25.50 -18.40 15.56
C ALA A 32 -25.89 -17.10 16.30
N PRO A 33 -27.15 -16.93 16.70
CA PRO A 33 -27.53 -15.77 17.48
C PRO A 33 -26.71 -15.73 18.76
N VAL A 34 -25.99 -14.62 18.97
CA VAL A 34 -25.33 -14.38 20.27
C VAL A 34 -26.41 -13.91 21.24
N PRO A 35 -26.68 -14.63 22.33
CA PRO A 35 -27.65 -14.20 23.32
C PRO A 35 -27.30 -12.83 23.84
N GLY A 36 -28.26 -11.87 23.79
CA GLY A 36 -28.10 -10.51 24.32
C GLY A 36 -27.65 -9.43 23.34
N GLN A 37 -27.36 -9.75 22.06
CA GLN A 37 -27.17 -8.70 21.05
C GLN A 37 -28.45 -8.42 20.27
N PRO A 38 -28.81 -7.14 20.01
CA PRO A 38 -29.93 -6.80 19.17
C PRO A 38 -29.70 -7.41 17.79
N GLN A 39 -30.61 -8.26 17.34
CA GLN A 39 -30.60 -8.86 16.01
C GLN A 39 -30.67 -7.71 14.99
N THR A 40 -29.59 -7.41 14.30
CA THR A 40 -29.60 -6.55 13.12
C THR A 40 -30.40 -7.28 12.04
N GLN A 41 -31.67 -6.94 11.98
CA GLN A 41 -32.58 -7.47 10.95
C GLN A 41 -31.99 -7.14 9.58
N ASN A 42 -31.86 -8.17 8.73
CA ASN A 42 -31.60 -8.09 7.29
C ASN A 42 -30.16 -8.23 6.74
N ILE A 43 -29.23 -8.81 7.45
CA ILE A 43 -27.98 -9.23 6.81
C ILE A 43 -28.17 -10.47 5.87
N ASN A 44 -29.30 -11.17 6.01
CA ASN A 44 -29.61 -12.43 5.32
C ASN A 44 -30.70 -12.34 4.25
N LYS A 45 -31.06 -11.16 3.74
CA LYS A 45 -31.88 -11.14 2.54
C LYS A 45 -31.07 -11.76 1.40
N PRO A 46 -31.54 -12.83 0.73
CA PRO A 46 -30.91 -13.30 -0.47
C PRO A 46 -30.83 -12.12 -1.45
N ARG A 47 -29.63 -11.72 -1.82
CA ARG A 47 -29.47 -10.76 -2.93
C ARG A 47 -30.10 -11.41 -4.14
N GLU A 48 -31.00 -10.69 -4.80
CA GLU A 48 -31.62 -11.16 -6.02
C GLU A 48 -30.54 -11.62 -7.00
N LYS A 49 -30.74 -12.83 -7.56
CA LYS A 49 -29.86 -13.36 -8.61
C LYS A 49 -29.86 -12.34 -9.76
N GLY A 50 -28.73 -11.71 -10.02
CA GLY A 50 -28.57 -10.80 -11.13
C GLY A 50 -27.96 -9.43 -10.83
N SER A 51 -27.68 -9.10 -9.55
CA SER A 51 -27.23 -7.74 -9.20
C SER A 51 -25.70 -7.50 -9.27
N ILE A 52 -24.89 -8.52 -9.55
CA ILE A 52 -23.43 -8.36 -9.68
C ILE A 52 -23.00 -8.98 -11.00
N THR A 53 -22.69 -8.13 -11.97
CA THR A 53 -22.06 -8.53 -13.23
C THR A 53 -20.58 -8.80 -13.01
N ASP A 54 -19.96 -9.63 -13.87
CA ASP A 54 -18.54 -9.98 -13.80
C ASP A 54 -17.64 -8.75 -13.77
N ASP A 55 -18.01 -7.69 -14.45
CA ASP A 55 -17.29 -6.41 -14.55
C ASP A 55 -17.28 -5.63 -13.20
N MET A 56 -18.21 -5.96 -12.30
CA MET A 56 -18.30 -5.33 -10.97
C MET A 56 -17.43 -6.04 -9.90
N ILE A 57 -16.86 -7.19 -10.25
CA ILE A 57 -15.99 -7.95 -9.33
C ILE A 57 -14.55 -7.58 -9.56
N LEU A 58 -14.04 -6.64 -8.79
CA LEU A 58 -12.61 -6.37 -8.77
C LEU A 58 -11.86 -7.63 -8.32
N PRO A 59 -10.84 -8.08 -9.09
CA PRO A 59 -10.04 -9.26 -8.75
C PRO A 59 -9.07 -9.02 -7.59
N VAL A 60 -9.33 -7.97 -6.80
CA VAL A 60 -8.50 -7.51 -5.70
C VAL A 60 -9.32 -7.35 -4.41
N ARG A 61 -8.63 -7.32 -3.29
CA ARG A 61 -9.17 -7.04 -1.96
C ARG A 61 -8.33 -5.97 -1.26
N ALA A 62 -8.89 -5.34 -0.25
CA ALA A 62 -8.14 -4.46 0.63
C ALA A 62 -6.92 -5.21 1.21
N LYS A 63 -5.80 -4.52 1.32
CA LYS A 63 -4.59 -5.04 1.93
C LYS A 63 -4.86 -5.44 3.39
N ARG A 64 -4.28 -6.57 3.80
CA ARG A 64 -4.41 -7.07 5.18
C ARG A 64 -3.57 -6.22 6.14
N ASP A 65 -3.84 -6.37 7.43
CA ASP A 65 -3.12 -5.75 8.53
C ASP A 65 -1.73 -6.35 8.78
N VAL A 66 -1.50 -7.59 8.34
CA VAL A 66 -0.19 -8.26 8.39
C VAL A 66 0.46 -8.22 7.01
N TRP A 67 1.65 -7.62 6.92
CA TRP A 67 2.41 -7.48 5.69
C TRP A 67 3.69 -8.31 5.74
N PHE A 68 3.89 -9.15 4.72
CA PHE A 68 5.11 -9.91 4.54
C PHE A 68 6.06 -9.11 3.66
N ILE A 69 7.04 -8.46 4.27
CA ILE A 69 8.02 -7.60 3.60
C ILE A 69 9.41 -8.16 3.88
N ASN A 70 10.09 -8.63 2.83
CA ASN A 70 11.46 -9.10 2.96
C ASN A 70 12.41 -7.94 3.23
N THR A 71 13.37 -8.16 4.11
CA THR A 71 14.47 -7.23 4.32
C THR A 71 15.38 -7.21 3.10
N VAL A 72 15.81 -6.02 2.70
CA VAL A 72 16.77 -5.83 1.62
C VAL A 72 18.09 -5.36 2.25
N PRO A 73 19.22 -6.07 2.03
CA PRO A 73 20.49 -5.64 2.54
C PRO A 73 20.83 -4.24 2.05
N TYR A 74 21.11 -3.32 2.97
CA TYR A 74 21.57 -1.99 2.65
C TYR A 74 23.10 -1.93 2.79
N LYS A 75 23.79 -1.62 1.69
CA LYS A 75 25.26 -1.57 1.65
C LYS A 75 25.85 -0.21 2.06
N GLY A 76 25.02 0.75 2.44
CA GLY A 76 25.46 2.05 2.95
C GLY A 76 25.74 2.02 4.46
N GLY A 77 26.41 3.03 4.98
CA GLY A 77 26.83 3.13 6.38
C GLY A 77 25.72 3.33 7.43
N HIS A 78 24.44 3.08 7.10
CA HIS A 78 23.31 3.27 8.02
C HIS A 78 22.77 1.91 8.50
N PHE A 79 22.80 1.68 9.82
CA PHE A 79 22.47 0.38 10.42
C PHE A 79 20.96 0.09 10.54
N ALA A 80 20.09 1.08 10.42
CA ALA A 80 18.66 0.97 10.67
C ALA A 80 17.78 1.29 9.44
N ALA A 81 18.25 0.97 8.23
CA ALA A 81 17.45 1.18 7.02
C ALA A 81 16.36 0.11 6.92
N TYR A 82 15.12 0.55 6.84
CA TYR A 82 13.98 -0.34 6.59
C TYR A 82 13.75 -0.57 5.09
N PRO A 83 13.03 -1.66 4.71
CA PRO A 83 12.76 -1.97 3.31
C PRO A 83 11.95 -0.87 2.60
N PRO A 84 12.34 -0.43 1.40
CA PRO A 84 11.59 0.58 0.63
C PRO A 84 10.12 0.24 0.43
N LEU A 85 9.79 -1.04 0.25
CA LEU A 85 8.41 -1.50 0.06
C LEU A 85 7.47 -1.12 1.21
N LEU A 86 8.00 -1.00 2.45
CA LEU A 86 7.22 -0.54 3.60
C LEU A 86 6.77 0.92 3.39
N ALA A 87 7.73 1.80 3.09
CA ALA A 87 7.42 3.21 2.81
C ALA A 87 6.52 3.36 1.59
N GLU A 88 6.81 2.65 0.51
CA GLU A 88 6.02 2.68 -0.73
C GLU A 88 4.55 2.33 -0.47
N THR A 89 4.29 1.28 0.28
CA THR A 89 2.93 0.88 0.65
C THR A 89 2.19 1.98 1.41
N CYS A 90 2.83 2.59 2.41
CA CYS A 90 2.23 3.67 3.20
C CYS A 90 2.00 4.94 2.35
N ILE A 91 2.96 5.29 1.51
CA ILE A 91 2.89 6.48 0.65
C ILE A 91 1.78 6.33 -0.39
N LEU A 92 1.68 5.19 -1.06
CA LEU A 92 0.64 4.92 -2.05
C LEU A 92 -0.75 4.99 -1.44
N ALA A 93 -0.91 4.47 -0.23
CA ALA A 93 -2.19 4.50 0.48
C ALA A 93 -2.56 5.90 0.97
N GLY A 94 -1.60 6.64 1.53
CA GLY A 94 -1.87 7.84 2.34
C GLY A 94 -1.53 9.17 1.69
N CYS A 95 -0.87 9.19 0.52
CA CYS A 95 -0.45 10.42 -0.13
C CYS A 95 -0.83 10.42 -1.62
N PRO A 96 -1.63 11.39 -2.10
CA PRO A 96 -1.94 11.50 -3.52
C PRO A 96 -0.71 11.84 -4.34
N THR A 97 -0.73 11.53 -5.64
CA THR A 97 0.34 11.96 -6.57
C THR A 97 0.49 13.48 -6.53
N GLY A 98 1.74 13.95 -6.51
CA GLY A 98 2.05 15.37 -6.32
C GLY A 98 1.94 15.88 -4.88
N GLY A 99 1.46 15.06 -3.94
CA GLY A 99 1.40 15.38 -2.51
C GLY A 99 2.78 15.40 -1.84
N ILE A 100 2.81 15.80 -0.57
CA ILE A 100 4.04 15.91 0.23
C ILE A 100 4.04 14.85 1.31
N VAL A 101 5.11 14.09 1.41
CA VAL A 101 5.38 13.09 2.46
C VAL A 101 6.32 13.71 3.47
N LEU A 102 5.98 13.65 4.76
CA LEU A 102 6.84 14.09 5.85
C LEU A 102 7.48 12.88 6.52
N ASP A 103 8.80 12.91 6.68
CA ASP A 103 9.56 11.96 7.49
C ASP A 103 10.39 12.71 8.54
N PRO A 104 9.98 12.70 9.82
CA PRO A 104 10.69 13.40 10.87
C PRO A 104 11.98 12.70 11.32
N PHE A 105 12.28 11.51 10.81
CA PHE A 105 13.48 10.71 11.13
C PHE A 105 14.07 10.10 9.86
N MET A 106 14.46 10.97 8.93
CA MET A 106 14.77 10.63 7.54
C MET A 106 15.89 9.58 7.39
N GLY A 107 16.88 9.59 8.26
CA GLY A 107 18.02 8.66 8.21
C GLY A 107 18.67 8.63 6.82
N SER A 108 18.80 7.44 6.25
CA SER A 108 19.38 7.23 4.91
C SER A 108 18.46 7.58 3.74
N GLY A 109 17.31 8.22 3.98
CA GLY A 109 16.42 8.73 2.93
C GLY A 109 15.50 7.71 2.26
N THR A 110 15.15 6.61 2.91
CA THR A 110 14.30 5.57 2.32
C THR A 110 12.91 6.09 1.97
N THR A 111 12.28 6.89 2.86
CA THR A 111 10.98 7.52 2.60
C THR A 111 11.05 8.50 1.43
N GLY A 112 12.06 9.38 1.38
CA GLY A 112 12.22 10.34 0.29
C GLY A 112 12.46 9.68 -1.05
N LEU A 113 13.25 8.61 -1.06
CA LEU A 113 13.46 7.76 -2.23
C LEU A 113 12.13 7.18 -2.73
N ALA A 114 11.34 6.58 -1.84
CA ALA A 114 10.04 6.01 -2.18
C ALA A 114 9.05 7.08 -2.66
N ALA A 115 8.98 8.25 -2.02
CA ALA A 115 8.14 9.36 -2.43
C ALA A 115 8.48 9.83 -3.86
N LYS A 116 9.74 10.08 -4.14
CA LYS A 116 10.22 10.47 -5.48
C LYS A 116 9.90 9.42 -6.55
N ARG A 117 10.07 8.15 -6.22
CA ARG A 117 9.75 7.03 -7.12
C ARG A 117 8.30 7.02 -7.56
N HIS A 118 7.41 7.43 -6.69
CA HIS A 118 5.97 7.45 -6.94
C HIS A 118 5.41 8.83 -7.28
N GLY A 119 6.26 9.81 -7.64
CA GLY A 119 5.81 11.14 -8.06
C GLY A 119 5.23 11.99 -6.92
N ARG A 120 5.75 11.81 -5.69
CA ARG A 120 5.43 12.64 -4.54
C ARG A 120 6.63 13.50 -4.17
N HIS A 121 6.36 14.64 -3.53
CA HIS A 121 7.38 15.44 -2.87
C HIS A 121 7.64 14.89 -1.48
N TYR A 122 8.74 15.29 -0.86
CA TYR A 122 9.03 14.91 0.52
C TYR A 122 9.70 16.04 1.29
N ILE A 123 9.51 16.01 2.60
CA ILE A 123 10.25 16.80 3.59
C ILE A 123 10.84 15.79 4.57
N GLY A 124 12.15 15.75 4.65
CA GLY A 124 12.87 14.90 5.58
C GLY A 124 13.55 15.73 6.65
N ILE A 125 13.48 15.28 7.91
CA ILE A 125 14.19 15.88 9.05
C ILE A 125 15.18 14.84 9.54
N GLU A 126 16.46 15.25 9.65
CA GLU A 126 17.54 14.40 10.14
C GLU A 126 18.52 15.25 10.96
N LEU A 127 18.88 14.74 12.12
CA LEU A 127 19.78 15.44 13.03
C LEU A 127 21.24 15.30 12.63
N ASN A 128 21.62 14.13 12.08
CA ASN A 128 22.97 13.86 11.64
C ASN A 128 23.21 14.36 10.22
N THR A 129 24.11 15.33 10.10
CA THR A 129 24.46 15.95 8.81
C THR A 129 25.05 14.98 7.78
N GLU A 130 25.74 13.93 8.24
CA GLU A 130 26.29 12.88 7.37
C GLU A 130 25.13 12.07 6.75
N PHE A 131 24.10 11.77 7.53
CA PHE A 131 22.92 11.08 7.02
C PHE A 131 22.08 11.97 6.10
N CYS A 132 22.02 13.27 6.34
CA CYS A 132 21.43 14.22 5.38
C CYS A 132 22.11 14.12 4.02
N SER A 133 23.45 14.19 3.98
CA SER A 133 24.24 14.11 2.75
C SER A 133 24.08 12.75 2.05
N LEU A 134 24.08 11.68 2.84
CA LEU A 134 23.85 10.31 2.35
C LEU A 134 22.46 10.17 1.71
N ALA A 135 21.43 10.66 2.38
CA ALA A 135 20.05 10.61 1.87
C ALA A 135 19.90 11.38 0.56
N GLN A 136 20.46 12.60 0.50
CA GLN A 136 20.42 13.43 -0.70
C GLN A 136 21.11 12.72 -1.87
N THR A 137 22.35 12.29 -1.70
CA THR A 137 23.11 11.56 -2.73
C THR A 137 22.37 10.32 -3.23
N ARG A 138 21.78 9.55 -2.31
CA ARG A 138 21.04 8.34 -2.65
C ARG A 138 19.80 8.61 -3.50
N ILE A 139 19.04 9.66 -3.16
CA ILE A 139 17.82 10.03 -3.87
C ILE A 139 18.13 10.59 -5.25
N GLU A 140 19.16 11.45 -5.36
CA GLU A 140 19.62 12.01 -6.64
C GLU A 140 20.14 10.90 -7.57
N HIS A 141 20.97 10.01 -7.09
CA HIS A 141 21.51 8.89 -7.88
C HIS A 141 20.43 7.91 -8.38
N ASP A 142 19.37 7.66 -7.62
CA ASP A 142 18.23 6.85 -8.09
C ASP A 142 17.47 7.57 -9.21
N ALA A 143 17.33 8.88 -9.12
CA ALA A 143 16.67 9.68 -10.16
C ALA A 143 17.46 9.63 -11.48
N ASP A 144 18.78 9.73 -11.44
CA ASP A 144 19.64 9.69 -12.62
C ASP A 144 19.65 8.29 -13.28
N LYS A 145 19.70 7.24 -12.49
CA LYS A 145 19.58 5.86 -13.00
C LYS A 145 18.27 5.61 -13.74
N ARG A 146 17.20 6.25 -13.31
CA ARG A 146 15.89 6.12 -13.97
C ARG A 146 15.82 6.91 -15.26
N ARG A 147 16.39 8.12 -15.29
CA ARG A 147 16.51 8.93 -16.52
C ARG A 147 17.34 8.20 -17.59
N GLY A 148 18.45 7.58 -17.19
CA GLY A 148 19.30 6.81 -18.10
C GLY A 148 18.65 5.56 -18.67
N LYS A 149 17.69 4.95 -17.98
CA LYS A 149 16.95 3.78 -18.49
C LYS A 149 15.78 4.11 -19.41
N GLY A 150 15.32 5.36 -19.40
CA GLY A 150 14.22 5.83 -20.26
C GLY A 150 14.64 6.16 -21.70
N ASN A 151 15.94 6.14 -22.01
CA ASN A 151 16.49 6.51 -23.32
C ASN A 151 17.10 5.34 -24.09
N LEU A 152 16.67 4.09 -23.84
CA LEU A 152 17.02 2.98 -24.75
C LEU A 152 15.89 2.85 -25.80
N PRO A 153 16.26 2.88 -27.08
CA PRO A 153 15.31 2.78 -28.20
C PRO A 153 14.62 1.43 -28.24
#